data_ae0bf8a41ffaef4c616e5e059beb67ad
#
_entry.id   ae0bf8a41ffaef4c616e5e059beb67ad
#
_cell.length_a   1.000
_cell.length_b   1.000
_cell.length_c   1.000
_cell.angle_alpha   90.00
_cell.angle_beta   90.00
_cell.angle_gamma   90.00
#
_symmetry.space_group_name_H-M   'P 1'
#
loop_
_entity.id
_entity.type
_entity.pdbx_description
1 polymer ?
#
loop_
_entity_poly.entity_id
_entity_poly.type
_entity_poly.pdbx_seq_one_letter_code
_entity_poly.pdbx_strand_id
1 'polypeptide(L)'
;MSEFNRQIPAQSYCGKPWRALAETPGVGGKVLREFEPAANEPCPDDKFLGWLELTPFENEQILRFAEYVLKNENLGHGSATDLLTISLSANDYVGHAFGPYSPEVADTTLRTDRDLRSLGSSGRASERVDCAFG
;
A
#
# COMPACT_ATOMS: atom_id res chain seq x y z
N MET A 1 16.04 -3.76 6.27
CA MET A 1 15.73 -3.32 4.87
C MET A 1 16.03 -4.42 3.84
N SER A 2 17.24 -4.97 3.75
CA SER A 2 17.57 -6.00 2.75
C SER A 2 16.74 -7.29 2.87
N GLU A 3 16.37 -7.70 4.09
CA GLU A 3 15.52 -8.88 4.31
C GLU A 3 14.08 -8.64 3.86
N PHE A 4 13.49 -7.51 4.22
CA PHE A 4 12.16 -7.12 3.76
C PHE A 4 12.09 -7.06 2.22
N ASN A 5 13.06 -6.42 1.57
CA ASN A 5 13.11 -6.32 0.12
C ASN A 5 13.27 -7.67 -0.59
N ARG A 6 13.82 -8.69 0.10
CA ARG A 6 13.84 -10.07 -0.43
C ARG A 6 12.50 -10.78 -0.31
N GLN A 7 11.74 -10.50 0.76
CA GLN A 7 10.44 -11.13 1.02
C GLN A 7 9.31 -10.48 0.20
N ILE A 8 9.34 -9.15 0.07
CA ILE A 8 8.29 -8.36 -0.60
C ILE A 8 8.97 -7.36 -1.56
N PRO A 9 9.56 -7.84 -2.65
CA PRO A 9 10.26 -6.96 -3.58
C PRO A 9 9.27 -6.12 -4.41
N ALA A 10 9.61 -4.87 -4.68
CA ALA A 10 8.84 -3.99 -5.58
C ALA A 10 8.62 -4.62 -6.97
N GLN A 11 9.56 -5.47 -7.42
CA GLN A 11 9.43 -6.27 -8.64
C GLN A 11 8.16 -7.13 -8.69
N SER A 12 7.57 -7.49 -7.54
CA SER A 12 6.34 -8.29 -7.51
C SER A 12 5.12 -7.57 -8.10
N TYR A 13 5.21 -6.25 -8.29
CA TYR A 13 4.18 -5.44 -8.93
C TYR A 13 4.44 -5.20 -10.42
N CYS A 14 5.62 -5.54 -10.94
CA CYS A 14 5.92 -5.42 -12.37
C CYS A 14 4.96 -6.28 -13.18
N GLY A 15 4.28 -5.69 -14.17
CA GLY A 15 3.28 -6.37 -14.98
C GLY A 15 1.97 -6.72 -14.24
N LYS A 16 1.81 -6.28 -12.99
CA LYS A 16 0.56 -6.48 -12.23
C LYS A 16 -0.43 -5.36 -12.55
N PRO A 17 -1.55 -5.63 -13.22
CA PRO A 17 -2.54 -4.60 -13.47
C PRO A 17 -3.24 -4.19 -12.17
N TRP A 18 -3.54 -2.91 -12.05
CA TRP A 18 -4.46 -2.42 -11.03
C TRP A 18 -5.89 -2.77 -11.42
N ARG A 19 -6.39 -3.84 -10.85
CA ARG A 19 -7.77 -4.30 -11.04
C ARG A 19 -8.63 -3.86 -9.86
N ALA A 20 -9.75 -3.21 -10.13
CA ALA A 20 -10.70 -2.79 -9.11
C ALA A 20 -11.17 -3.97 -8.26
N LEU A 21 -11.33 -3.75 -6.96
CA LEU A 21 -12.00 -4.71 -6.08
C LEU A 21 -13.43 -4.97 -6.56
N ALA A 22 -13.99 -6.13 -6.26
CA ALA A 22 -15.35 -6.49 -6.70
C ALA A 22 -16.41 -5.49 -6.21
N GLU A 23 -16.21 -4.94 -5.01
CA GLU A 23 -17.07 -3.96 -4.37
C GLU A 23 -16.86 -2.51 -4.81
N THR A 24 -15.86 -2.21 -5.66
CA THR A 24 -15.64 -0.86 -6.16
C THR A 24 -16.80 -0.39 -7.03
N PRO A 25 -17.48 0.72 -6.68
CA PRO A 25 -18.71 1.13 -7.36
C PRO A 25 -18.52 1.33 -8.87
N GLY A 26 -19.39 0.73 -9.66
CA GLY A 26 -19.47 0.89 -11.13
C GLY A 26 -18.40 0.20 -11.96
N VAL A 27 -17.29 -0.29 -11.32
CA VAL A 27 -16.13 -0.82 -12.05
C VAL A 27 -15.60 -2.13 -11.47
N GLY A 28 -16.27 -2.73 -10.50
CA GLY A 28 -15.80 -3.93 -9.79
C GLY A 28 -15.24 -5.01 -10.73
N GLY A 29 -14.02 -5.47 -10.45
CA GLY A 29 -13.29 -6.47 -11.23
C GLY A 29 -12.65 -5.99 -12.53
N LYS A 30 -12.90 -4.75 -12.99
CA LYS A 30 -12.27 -4.21 -14.20
C LYS A 30 -10.83 -3.77 -13.95
N VAL A 31 -9.99 -3.82 -14.97
CA VAL A 31 -8.66 -3.19 -14.94
C VAL A 31 -8.85 -1.68 -15.00
N LEU A 32 -8.34 -0.98 -14.00
CA LEU A 32 -8.36 0.48 -13.95
C LEU A 32 -7.12 1.06 -14.62
N ARG A 33 -5.94 0.50 -14.29
CA ARG A 33 -4.65 0.96 -14.79
C ARG A 33 -3.70 -0.23 -14.97
N GLU A 34 -2.79 -0.08 -15.90
CA GLU A 34 -1.74 -1.06 -16.19
C GLU A 34 -0.44 -0.32 -16.49
N PHE A 35 0.69 -0.85 -16.01
CA PHE A 35 2.00 -0.39 -16.39
C PHE A 35 2.53 -1.26 -17.53
N GLU A 36 2.81 -0.63 -18.65
CA GLU A 36 3.45 -1.27 -19.77
C GLU A 36 4.95 -0.93 -19.77
N PRO A 37 5.82 -1.85 -19.32
CA PRO A 37 7.26 -1.61 -19.38
C PRO A 37 7.70 -1.49 -20.84
N ALA A 38 8.65 -0.60 -21.12
CA ALA A 38 9.24 -0.53 -22.44
C ALA A 38 9.99 -1.83 -22.75
N ALA A 39 9.96 -2.26 -24.02
CA ALA A 39 10.64 -3.47 -24.45
C ALA A 39 12.14 -3.38 -24.11
N ASN A 40 12.64 -4.38 -23.36
CA ASN A 40 14.02 -4.50 -22.91
C ASN A 40 14.47 -3.54 -21.77
N GLU A 41 13.57 -2.78 -21.13
CA GLU A 41 13.90 -2.05 -19.90
C GLU A 41 13.71 -2.96 -18.68
N PRO A 42 14.62 -2.86 -17.67
CA PRO A 42 14.45 -3.61 -16.43
C PRO A 42 13.24 -3.05 -15.64
N CYS A 43 12.51 -3.93 -14.97
CA CYS A 43 11.51 -3.51 -14.00
C CYS A 43 11.93 -4.03 -12.61
N PRO A 44 11.92 -3.18 -11.58
CA PRO A 44 11.47 -1.79 -11.56
C PRO A 44 12.50 -0.81 -12.13
N ASP A 45 12.03 0.21 -12.81
CA ASP A 45 12.75 1.39 -13.24
C ASP A 45 12.11 2.65 -12.63
N ASP A 46 12.65 3.84 -12.89
CA ASP A 46 12.12 5.10 -12.34
C ASP A 46 10.69 5.40 -12.84
N LYS A 47 10.35 5.01 -14.06
CA LYS A 47 8.99 5.19 -14.61
C LYS A 47 8.00 4.28 -13.91
N PHE A 48 8.40 3.03 -13.65
CA PHE A 48 7.59 2.09 -12.89
C PHE A 48 7.38 2.58 -11.45
N LEU A 49 8.41 3.10 -10.78
CA LEU A 49 8.29 3.63 -9.42
C LEU A 49 7.33 4.82 -9.38
N GLY A 50 7.42 5.75 -10.34
CA GLY A 50 6.47 6.86 -10.48
C GLY A 50 5.02 6.38 -10.77
N TRP A 51 4.84 5.29 -11.52
CA TRP A 51 3.53 4.68 -11.70
C TRP A 51 3.03 4.03 -10.41
N LEU A 52 3.89 3.35 -9.67
CA LEU A 52 3.56 2.67 -8.42
C LEU A 52 2.99 3.66 -7.38
N GLU A 53 3.58 4.85 -7.27
CA GLU A 53 3.13 5.94 -6.39
C GLU A 53 1.69 6.39 -6.69
N LEU A 54 1.24 6.26 -7.95
CA LEU A 54 -0.12 6.59 -8.40
C LEU A 54 -1.08 5.40 -8.32
N THR A 55 -0.79 4.42 -7.47
CA THR A 55 -1.61 3.22 -7.30
C THR A 55 -1.77 2.85 -5.82
N PRO A 56 -2.79 2.05 -5.45
CA PRO A 56 -2.93 1.56 -4.07
C PRO A 56 -1.80 0.63 -3.64
N PHE A 57 -0.98 0.16 -4.56
CA PHE A 57 0.15 -0.73 -4.27
C PHE A 57 1.24 -0.04 -3.46
N GLU A 58 1.36 1.30 -3.52
CA GLU A 58 2.22 2.08 -2.64
C GLU A 58 1.82 1.88 -1.18
N ASN A 59 0.56 2.16 -0.83
CA ASN A 59 0.06 1.96 0.53
C ASN A 59 0.18 0.49 0.96
N GLU A 60 -0.12 -0.46 0.10
CA GLU A 60 0.05 -1.90 0.36
C GLU A 60 1.50 -2.21 0.75
N GLN A 61 2.48 -1.68 0.00
CA GLN A 61 3.90 -1.90 0.27
C GLN A 61 4.34 -1.29 1.62
N ILE A 62 3.88 -0.07 1.92
CA ILE A 62 4.17 0.63 3.17
C ILE A 62 3.60 -0.15 4.36
N LEU A 63 2.35 -0.60 4.28
CA LEU A 63 1.69 -1.33 5.36
C LEU A 63 2.31 -2.72 5.59
N ARG A 64 2.73 -3.40 4.53
CA ARG A 64 3.49 -4.64 4.65
C ARG A 64 4.85 -4.43 5.32
N PHE A 65 5.51 -3.29 5.04
CA PHE A 65 6.74 -2.93 5.76
C PHE A 65 6.46 -2.64 7.23
N ALA A 66 5.39 -1.94 7.55
CA ALA A 66 4.97 -1.71 8.93
C ALA A 66 4.71 -3.01 9.68
N GLU A 67 4.00 -3.96 9.08
CA GLU A 67 3.81 -5.31 9.65
C GLU A 67 5.13 -6.04 9.89
N TYR A 68 6.07 -5.93 8.94
CA TYR A 68 7.39 -6.52 9.08
C TYR A 68 8.14 -5.91 10.28
N VAL A 69 8.12 -4.57 10.44
CA VAL A 69 8.74 -3.86 11.57
C VAL A 69 8.11 -4.30 12.89
N LEU A 70 6.78 -4.31 13.00
CA LEU A 70 6.06 -4.74 14.19
C LEU A 70 6.44 -6.18 14.62
N LYS A 71 6.62 -7.08 13.64
CA LYS A 71 6.97 -8.49 13.92
C LYS A 71 8.43 -8.72 14.29
N ASN A 72 9.35 -7.87 13.81
CA ASN A 72 10.79 -8.17 13.89
C ASN A 72 11.57 -7.23 14.82
N GLU A 73 11.05 -6.03 15.12
CA GLU A 73 11.77 -5.02 15.91
C GLU A 73 11.35 -4.98 17.38
N ASN A 74 10.62 -5.99 17.85
CA ASN A 74 10.21 -6.14 19.26
C ASN A 74 9.52 -4.89 19.86
N LEU A 75 8.82 -4.11 19.03
CA LEU A 75 8.09 -2.92 19.47
C LEU A 75 7.00 -3.30 20.49
N GLY A 76 6.78 -2.42 21.48
CA GLY A 76 5.80 -2.64 22.54
C GLY A 76 6.22 -3.66 23.63
N HIS A 77 7.40 -4.26 23.55
CA HIS A 77 7.87 -5.27 24.51
C HIS A 77 8.91 -4.75 25.51
N GLY A 78 9.32 -3.48 25.38
CA GLY A 78 10.24 -2.81 26.31
C GLY A 78 9.53 -2.25 27.54
N SER A 79 10.30 -1.59 28.41
CA SER A 79 9.77 -0.86 29.58
C SER A 79 9.30 0.56 29.23
N ALA A 80 9.60 1.06 28.03
CA ALA A 80 9.19 2.35 27.50
C ALA A 80 8.11 2.17 26.44
N THR A 81 7.35 3.22 26.18
CA THR A 81 6.37 3.26 25.08
C THR A 81 7.10 3.45 23.75
N ASP A 82 6.87 2.57 22.81
CA ASP A 82 7.30 2.74 21.43
C ASP A 82 6.24 3.43 20.60
N LEU A 83 6.65 4.17 19.57
CA LEU A 83 5.76 4.86 18.63
C LEU A 83 6.19 4.53 17.20
N LEU A 84 5.26 3.96 16.43
CA LEU A 84 5.42 3.77 14.99
C LEU A 84 4.43 4.70 14.26
N THR A 85 4.95 5.60 13.44
CA THR A 85 4.13 6.49 12.59
C THR A 85 4.23 6.02 11.13
N ILE A 86 3.08 5.98 10.44
CA ILE A 86 2.98 5.51 9.06
C ILE A 86 2.28 6.60 8.24
N SER A 87 2.87 7.03 7.13
CA SER A 87 2.26 7.93 6.16
C SER A 87 1.77 7.14 4.95
N LEU A 88 0.51 7.33 4.55
CA LEU A 88 -0.15 6.66 3.44
C LEU A 88 -0.56 7.72 2.41
N SER A 89 0.27 7.96 1.41
CA SER A 89 0.13 9.06 0.46
C SER A 89 -0.62 8.70 -0.83
N ALA A 90 -0.84 7.41 -1.11
CA ALA A 90 -1.44 6.98 -2.38
C ALA A 90 -2.82 7.61 -2.64
N ASN A 91 -3.66 7.80 -1.61
CA ASN A 91 -4.98 8.41 -1.80
C ASN A 91 -4.89 9.85 -2.31
N ASP A 92 -3.92 10.63 -1.82
CA ASP A 92 -3.68 12.00 -2.26
C ASP A 92 -3.18 12.02 -3.72
N TYR A 93 -2.14 11.25 -4.01
CA TYR A 93 -1.57 11.17 -5.37
C TYR A 93 -2.57 10.66 -6.39
N VAL A 94 -3.33 9.62 -6.08
CA VAL A 94 -4.41 9.09 -6.94
C VAL A 94 -5.50 10.15 -7.12
N GLY A 95 -5.88 10.88 -6.06
CA GLY A 95 -6.85 11.96 -6.13
C GLY A 95 -6.41 13.10 -7.04
N HIS A 96 -5.15 13.49 -6.99
CA HIS A 96 -4.57 14.50 -7.87
C HIS A 96 -4.49 14.02 -9.33
N ALA A 97 -4.12 12.75 -9.55
CA ALA A 97 -3.94 12.21 -10.90
C ALA A 97 -5.26 11.93 -11.64
N PHE A 98 -6.28 11.43 -10.93
CA PHE A 98 -7.51 10.91 -11.56
C PHE A 98 -8.78 11.66 -11.13
N GLY A 99 -8.67 12.56 -10.17
CA GLY A 99 -9.78 13.33 -9.62
C GLY A 99 -10.48 12.65 -8.43
N PRO A 100 -11.06 13.47 -7.51
CA PRO A 100 -11.56 13.00 -6.22
C PRO A 100 -12.78 12.06 -6.30
N TYR A 101 -13.50 12.06 -7.41
CA TYR A 101 -14.68 11.21 -7.64
C TYR A 101 -14.39 10.04 -8.59
N SER A 102 -13.13 9.77 -8.88
CA SER A 102 -12.74 8.70 -9.80
C SER A 102 -12.91 7.31 -9.16
N PRO A 103 -13.13 6.27 -9.97
CA PRO A 103 -13.13 4.90 -9.46
C PRO A 103 -11.78 4.48 -8.89
N GLU A 104 -10.70 5.12 -9.33
CA GLU A 104 -9.35 4.92 -8.78
C GLU A 104 -9.27 5.35 -7.31
N VAL A 105 -9.80 6.52 -6.96
CA VAL A 105 -9.86 6.98 -5.57
C VAL A 105 -10.74 6.07 -4.73
N ALA A 106 -11.91 5.69 -5.24
CA ALA A 106 -12.81 4.79 -4.54
C ALA A 106 -12.14 3.43 -4.24
N ASP A 107 -11.46 2.84 -5.22
CA ASP A 107 -10.75 1.57 -5.06
C ASP A 107 -9.57 1.68 -4.10
N THR A 108 -8.77 2.75 -4.21
CA THR A 108 -7.64 3.00 -3.31
C THR A 108 -8.11 3.13 -1.87
N THR A 109 -9.21 3.86 -1.63
CA THR A 109 -9.78 4.03 -0.29
C THR A 109 -10.26 2.70 0.30
N LEU A 110 -10.98 1.88 -0.49
CA LEU A 110 -11.43 0.56 -0.04
C LEU A 110 -10.26 -0.39 0.29
N ARG A 111 -9.19 -0.34 -0.50
CA ARG A 111 -7.98 -1.14 -0.23
C ARG A 111 -7.27 -0.67 1.03
N THR A 112 -7.06 0.64 1.18
CA THR A 112 -6.41 1.21 2.36
C THR A 112 -7.17 0.85 3.64
N ASP A 113 -8.51 0.95 3.64
CA ASP A 113 -9.33 0.52 4.78
C ASP A 113 -9.17 -0.97 5.11
N ARG A 114 -9.15 -1.81 4.09
CA ARG A 114 -8.95 -3.26 4.24
C ARG A 114 -7.57 -3.59 4.81
N ASP A 115 -6.52 -2.94 4.30
CA ASP A 115 -5.14 -3.19 4.71
C ASP A 115 -4.89 -2.68 6.13
N LEU A 116 -5.47 -1.53 6.52
CA LEU A 116 -5.43 -1.02 7.89
C LEU A 116 -6.13 -1.95 8.89
N ARG A 117 -7.26 -2.57 8.51
CA ARG A 117 -7.91 -3.60 9.35
C ARG A 117 -7.02 -4.82 9.54
N SER A 118 -6.31 -5.23 8.49
CA SER A 118 -5.35 -6.34 8.57
C SER A 118 -4.22 -6.01 9.54
N LEU A 119 -3.62 -4.82 9.44
CA LEU A 119 -2.57 -4.36 10.34
C LEU A 119 -3.06 -4.36 11.80
N GLY A 120 -4.24 -3.80 12.07
CA GLY A 120 -4.82 -3.76 13.41
C GLY A 120 -5.15 -5.14 14.00
N SER A 121 -5.45 -6.13 13.16
CA SER A 121 -5.70 -7.52 13.60
C SER A 121 -4.43 -8.33 13.77
N SER A 122 -3.33 -7.91 13.18
CA SER A 122 -2.02 -8.57 13.29
C SER A 122 -1.27 -8.19 14.58
N GLY A 123 -1.66 -7.08 15.22
CA GLY A 123 -1.15 -6.64 16.51
C GLY A 123 -1.61 -7.56 17.64
N ARG A 124 -0.75 -7.83 18.62
CA ARG A 124 -1.14 -8.54 19.85
C ARG A 124 -2.12 -7.68 20.65
N ALA A 125 -2.94 -8.29 21.48
CA ALA A 125 -4.04 -7.67 22.24
C ALA A 125 -3.66 -6.45 23.15
N SER A 126 -2.40 -6.05 23.22
CA SER A 126 -1.90 -4.88 23.95
C SER A 126 -1.53 -3.68 23.04
N GLU A 127 -1.57 -3.82 21.73
CA GLU A 127 -1.21 -2.75 20.80
C GLU A 127 -2.48 -1.97 20.41
N ARG A 128 -2.46 -0.66 20.66
CA ARG A 128 -3.51 0.23 20.19
C ARG A 128 -3.06 0.84 18.86
N VAL A 129 -3.83 0.60 17.81
CA VAL A 129 -3.65 1.28 16.51
C VAL A 129 -4.66 2.45 16.49
N ASP A 130 -4.16 3.67 16.63
CA ASP A 130 -4.95 4.88 16.49
C ASP A 130 -4.71 5.46 15.09
N CYS A 131 -5.75 5.50 14.26
CA CYS A 131 -5.68 6.11 12.93
C CYS A 131 -6.08 7.59 13.05
N ALA A 132 -5.15 8.50 12.77
CA ALA A 132 -5.44 9.91 12.61
C ALA A 132 -5.50 10.24 11.09
N PHE A 133 -6.65 10.74 10.66
CA PHE A 133 -6.82 11.31 9.33
C PHE A 133 -6.62 12.82 9.43
N GLY A 134 -5.63 13.34 8.70
CA GLY A 134 -5.39 14.76 8.55
C GLY A 134 -6.11 15.31 7.33
#